data_74b564c2ccf94270ba9098be24a05b2b
#
_entry.id   74b564c2ccf94270ba9098be24a05b2b
#
_cell.length_a   1.000
_cell.length_b   1.000
_cell.length_c   1.000
_cell.angle_alpha   90.00
_cell.angle_beta   90.00
_cell.angle_gamma   90.00
#
_symmetry.space_group_name_H-M   'P 1'
#
loop_
_entity.id
_entity.type
_entity.pdbx_description
1 polymer ?
#
loop_
_entity_poly.entity_id
_entity_poly.type
_entity_poly.pdbx_seq_one_letter_code
_entity_poly.pdbx_strand_id
1 'polypeptide(L)'
;MAHFVGKEFSQLPLFDPAGGTVIRAPLGSGPGWWAGAPCASFDATSNTFFLVYRLRQPRELGRGVECRIAASDNGIAFSDIWALPKTNLGALSIERTCLTRGLDSRWRLYVSHVDPSDHHWRISVLEADEPDRFDGQTVSTLLTAEDVGGEGVKDPNVFIIGQAYYMLASYATREVPDSPESEADKHSGGDIYNTGLTRSRTGAAVSGDGRTFQWIGDVSPIASTKQSLDAAPVWDDYCRRIGALTPLESGGYLAFYDGSASVAENYEEKTGLALTFDMKTYYSLSPGGASITSPDGSGSLRYVDVLAVGHELFYYYEIACPDGSHELRVSVVERH
;
A
#
# COMPACT_ATOMS: atom_id res chain seq x y z
N MET A 1 13.20 8.54 -30.45
CA MET A 1 12.53 7.21 -30.28
C MET A 1 13.57 6.15 -30.63
N ALA A 2 13.89 5.27 -29.70
CA ALA A 2 14.75 4.13 -29.98
C ALA A 2 13.90 3.11 -30.79
N HIS A 3 14.33 2.78 -32.01
CA HIS A 3 13.69 1.71 -32.77
C HIS A 3 14.15 0.37 -32.17
N PHE A 4 13.25 -0.28 -31.43
CA PHE A 4 13.49 -1.67 -31.05
C PHE A 4 13.40 -2.57 -32.27
N VAL A 5 14.46 -3.32 -32.52
CA VAL A 5 14.47 -4.41 -33.50
C VAL A 5 14.24 -5.70 -32.73
N GLY A 6 12.97 -6.09 -32.55
CA GLY A 6 12.60 -7.27 -31.79
C GLY A 6 11.08 -7.49 -31.74
N LYS A 7 10.65 -8.48 -30.96
CA LYS A 7 9.23 -8.72 -30.68
C LYS A 7 8.84 -7.99 -29.42
N GLU A 8 8.10 -6.90 -29.55
CA GLU A 8 7.47 -6.18 -28.44
C GLU A 8 6.01 -6.61 -28.36
N PHE A 9 5.60 -7.12 -27.20
CA PHE A 9 4.24 -7.60 -26.99
C PHE A 9 3.37 -6.62 -26.22
N SER A 10 3.98 -5.74 -25.39
CA SER A 10 3.27 -4.79 -24.54
C SER A 10 4.23 -3.72 -24.06
N GLN A 11 3.78 -2.48 -24.00
CA GLN A 11 4.49 -1.41 -23.33
C GLN A 11 4.08 -1.38 -21.86
N LEU A 12 5.01 -1.00 -20.97
CA LEU A 12 4.67 -0.77 -19.57
C LEU A 12 3.92 0.57 -19.44
N PRO A 13 2.68 0.56 -18.93
CA PRO A 13 1.90 1.77 -18.77
C PRO A 13 2.44 2.55 -17.55
N LEU A 14 3.42 3.42 -17.76
CA LEU A 14 4.03 4.23 -16.71
C LEU A 14 3.53 5.67 -16.78
N PHE A 15 3.61 6.37 -15.66
CA PHE A 15 3.20 7.77 -15.51
C PHE A 15 4.40 8.67 -15.15
N ASP A 16 4.26 9.97 -15.42
CA ASP A 16 5.20 10.99 -14.95
C ASP A 16 4.72 11.52 -13.59
N PRO A 17 5.45 11.25 -12.49
CA PRO A 17 5.04 11.69 -11.16
C PRO A 17 5.09 13.21 -10.97
N ALA A 18 5.93 13.93 -11.76
CA ALA A 18 6.04 15.39 -11.67
C ALA A 18 4.79 16.09 -12.20
N GLY A 19 4.12 15.49 -13.19
CA GLY A 19 2.92 16.04 -13.83
C GLY A 19 1.60 15.75 -13.10
N GLY A 20 1.62 15.05 -11.96
CA GLY A 20 0.41 14.65 -11.26
C GLY A 20 -0.35 15.80 -10.61
N THR A 21 -1.69 15.69 -10.61
CA THR A 21 -2.59 16.63 -9.94
C THR A 21 -2.68 16.33 -8.45
N VAL A 22 -2.53 17.34 -7.59
CA VAL A 22 -2.69 17.20 -6.13
C VAL A 22 -4.16 16.97 -5.80
N ILE A 23 -4.44 15.85 -5.13
CA ILE A 23 -5.79 15.52 -4.60
C ILE A 23 -5.91 16.01 -3.16
N ARG A 24 -4.90 15.75 -2.32
CA ARG A 24 -4.88 16.13 -0.91
C ARG A 24 -3.49 16.58 -0.48
N ALA A 25 -3.45 17.80 0.09
CA ALA A 25 -2.29 18.27 0.81
C ALA A 25 -2.26 17.65 2.23
N PRO A 26 -1.08 17.55 2.86
CA PRO A 26 -0.96 17.15 4.26
C PRO A 26 -1.61 18.17 5.20
N LEU A 27 -1.88 17.75 6.46
CA LEU A 27 -2.48 18.64 7.48
C LEU A 27 -1.53 19.73 8.00
N GLY A 28 -0.24 19.57 7.77
CA GLY A 28 0.82 20.51 8.17
C GLY A 28 1.97 20.47 7.19
N SER A 29 3.09 21.09 7.51
CA SER A 29 4.28 21.19 6.66
C SER A 29 5.50 20.56 7.32
N GLY A 30 6.46 20.10 6.50
CA GLY A 30 7.67 19.45 6.95
C GLY A 30 7.55 17.93 7.17
N PRO A 31 8.65 17.27 7.60
CA PRO A 31 8.74 15.82 7.73
C PRO A 31 7.67 15.26 8.66
N GLY A 32 7.07 14.14 8.26
CA GLY A 32 6.06 13.42 9.03
C GLY A 32 4.61 13.89 8.81
N TRP A 33 4.39 15.03 8.16
CA TRP A 33 3.06 15.50 7.75
C TRP A 33 2.72 14.94 6.37
N TRP A 34 1.88 13.91 6.33
CA TRP A 34 1.58 13.20 5.08
C TRP A 34 0.08 13.01 4.86
N ALA A 35 -0.34 13.21 3.60
CA ALA A 35 -1.59 12.72 3.05
C ALA A 35 -1.26 11.67 1.99
N GLY A 36 -1.76 10.44 2.12
CA GLY A 36 -1.37 9.39 1.20
C GLY A 36 -1.89 8.01 1.57
N ALA A 37 -1.12 6.98 1.23
CA ALA A 37 -1.50 5.58 1.34
C ALA A 37 -2.86 5.30 0.66
N PRO A 38 -3.04 5.71 -0.63
CA PRO A 38 -4.31 5.58 -1.34
C PRO A 38 -4.72 4.12 -1.56
N CYS A 39 -6.03 3.92 -1.66
CA CYS A 39 -6.65 2.76 -2.27
C CYS A 39 -7.90 3.23 -3.00
N ALA A 40 -7.93 3.03 -4.31
CA ALA A 40 -8.99 3.50 -5.19
C ALA A 40 -9.91 2.36 -5.63
N SER A 41 -11.17 2.66 -5.82
CA SER A 41 -12.16 1.76 -6.40
C SER A 41 -13.13 2.53 -7.29
N PHE A 42 -13.77 1.83 -8.22
CA PHE A 42 -14.77 2.40 -9.11
C PHE A 42 -16.04 1.54 -9.07
N ASP A 43 -17.15 2.17 -8.73
CA ASP A 43 -18.47 1.53 -8.83
C ASP A 43 -19.10 1.87 -10.17
N ALA A 44 -19.08 0.92 -11.08
CA ALA A 44 -19.69 1.07 -12.41
C ALA A 44 -21.22 1.23 -12.37
N THR A 45 -21.88 0.87 -11.25
CA THR A 45 -23.34 1.01 -11.10
C THR A 45 -23.72 2.48 -10.89
N SER A 46 -22.98 3.18 -10.04
CA SER A 46 -23.19 4.60 -9.74
C SER A 46 -22.30 5.53 -10.59
N ASN A 47 -21.38 4.97 -11.38
CA ASN A 47 -20.34 5.70 -12.11
C ASN A 47 -19.52 6.62 -11.20
N THR A 48 -19.12 6.09 -10.01
CA THR A 48 -18.48 6.87 -8.97
C THR A 48 -17.11 6.29 -8.65
N PHE A 49 -16.10 7.15 -8.61
CA PHE A 49 -14.77 6.83 -8.07
C PHE A 49 -14.80 7.01 -6.56
N PHE A 50 -14.26 6.04 -5.84
CA PHE A 50 -14.00 6.14 -4.41
C PHE A 50 -12.50 6.07 -4.18
N LEU A 51 -12.01 6.90 -3.26
CA LEU A 51 -10.61 6.94 -2.86
C LEU A 51 -10.54 6.91 -1.34
N VAL A 52 -9.89 5.91 -0.80
CA VAL A 52 -9.53 5.88 0.61
C VAL A 52 -8.10 6.36 0.74
N TYR A 53 -7.84 7.19 1.73
CA TYR A 53 -6.50 7.70 2.01
C TYR A 53 -6.31 7.94 3.51
N ARG A 54 -5.05 7.95 3.93
CA ARG A 54 -4.65 8.19 5.31
C ARG A 54 -4.10 9.59 5.47
N LEU A 55 -4.41 10.23 6.61
CA LEU A 55 -3.73 11.43 7.11
C LEU A 55 -2.79 11.05 8.24
N ARG A 56 -1.58 11.57 8.20
CA ARG A 56 -0.54 11.32 9.18
C ARG A 56 0.11 12.63 9.62
N GLN A 57 0.55 12.62 10.87
CA GLN A 57 1.35 13.65 11.52
C GLN A 57 2.68 13.05 12.00
N PRO A 58 3.67 13.87 12.40
CA PRO A 58 4.94 13.40 12.97
C PRO A 58 4.77 12.37 14.09
N ARG A 59 5.81 11.53 14.31
CA ARG A 59 5.75 10.43 15.28
C ARG A 59 5.42 10.91 16.68
N GLU A 60 6.04 11.98 17.12
CA GLU A 60 5.85 12.62 18.44
C GLU A 60 4.41 13.15 18.64
N LEU A 61 3.68 13.39 17.55
CA LEU A 61 2.28 13.80 17.58
C LEU A 61 1.30 12.62 17.37
N GLY A 62 1.82 11.39 17.18
CA GLY A 62 1.01 10.16 17.16
C GLY A 62 0.76 9.51 15.81
N ARG A 63 1.55 9.81 14.79
CA ARG A 63 1.57 9.13 13.47
C ARG A 63 0.24 9.20 12.70
N GLY A 64 -0.23 8.05 12.16
CA GLY A 64 -1.50 7.96 11.43
C GLY A 64 -2.69 8.29 12.32
N VAL A 65 -3.41 9.37 11.99
CA VAL A 65 -4.48 9.93 12.83
C VAL A 65 -5.87 9.52 12.39
N GLU A 66 -6.08 9.43 11.08
CA GLU A 66 -7.36 9.01 10.51
C GLU A 66 -7.21 8.48 9.09
N CYS A 67 -8.16 7.69 8.63
CA CYS A 67 -8.41 7.46 7.22
C CYS A 67 -9.72 8.12 6.79
N ARG A 68 -9.81 8.47 5.50
CA ARG A 68 -11.00 9.09 4.90
C ARG A 68 -11.41 8.34 3.66
N ILE A 69 -12.71 8.32 3.40
CA ILE A 69 -13.28 7.92 2.13
C ILE A 69 -13.74 9.19 1.41
N ALA A 70 -13.30 9.34 0.18
CA ALA A 70 -13.71 10.43 -0.70
C ALA A 70 -14.35 9.87 -1.98
N ALA A 71 -15.27 10.64 -2.56
CA ALA A 71 -15.97 10.29 -3.80
C ALA A 71 -15.70 11.34 -4.89
N SER A 72 -15.74 10.89 -6.16
CA SER A 72 -15.51 11.72 -7.34
C SER A 72 -16.26 11.17 -8.56
N ASP A 73 -16.72 12.07 -9.44
CA ASP A 73 -17.32 11.71 -10.73
C ASP A 73 -16.27 11.54 -11.84
N ASN A 74 -15.04 12.01 -11.64
CA ASN A 74 -14.00 12.05 -12.67
C ASN A 74 -12.65 11.43 -12.25
N GLY A 75 -12.54 10.91 -11.02
CA GLY A 75 -11.31 10.30 -10.52
C GLY A 75 -10.18 11.28 -10.20
N ILE A 76 -10.42 12.60 -10.27
CA ILE A 76 -9.42 13.66 -10.04
C ILE A 76 -9.86 14.60 -8.91
N ALA A 77 -11.08 15.14 -9.00
CA ALA A 77 -11.64 16.05 -8.01
C ALA A 77 -12.48 15.25 -7.00
N PHE A 78 -11.97 15.07 -5.80
CA PHE A 78 -12.58 14.28 -4.74
C PHE A 78 -13.16 15.13 -3.61
N SER A 79 -14.31 14.72 -3.08
CA SER A 79 -14.94 15.27 -1.86
C SER A 79 -15.00 14.19 -0.80
N ASP A 80 -14.60 14.51 0.43
CA ASP A 80 -14.66 13.58 1.55
C ASP A 80 -16.11 13.30 1.92
N ILE A 81 -16.48 12.02 2.08
CA ILE A 81 -17.82 11.56 2.43
C ILE A 81 -17.88 10.88 3.79
N TRP A 82 -16.73 10.37 4.28
CA TRP A 82 -16.65 9.68 5.56
C TRP A 82 -15.21 9.71 6.11
N ALA A 83 -15.08 9.59 7.45
CA ALA A 83 -13.80 9.55 8.12
C ALA A 83 -13.80 8.60 9.32
N LEU A 84 -12.65 7.93 9.54
CA LEU A 84 -12.39 7.07 10.70
C LEU A 84 -11.18 7.60 11.46
N PRO A 85 -11.36 8.40 12.50
CA PRO A 85 -10.29 8.72 13.44
C PRO A 85 -9.78 7.46 14.14
N LYS A 86 -8.46 7.36 14.37
CA LYS A 86 -7.87 6.21 15.09
C LYS A 86 -8.45 6.01 16.48
N THR A 87 -8.94 7.08 17.10
CA THR A 87 -9.58 7.05 18.43
C THR A 87 -10.87 6.24 18.44
N ASN A 88 -11.58 6.13 17.31
CA ASN A 88 -12.79 5.30 17.21
C ASN A 88 -12.46 3.80 17.32
N LEU A 89 -11.23 3.42 16.98
CA LEU A 89 -10.70 2.06 17.14
C LEU A 89 -9.91 1.87 18.44
N GLY A 90 -9.73 2.92 19.23
CA GLY A 90 -8.78 2.93 20.35
C GLY A 90 -7.32 2.73 19.88
N ALA A 91 -7.03 2.87 18.61
CA ALA A 91 -5.75 2.49 18.01
C ALA A 91 -4.64 3.51 18.26
N LEU A 92 -3.38 3.03 18.34
CA LEU A 92 -2.22 3.90 18.46
C LEU A 92 -1.88 4.59 17.14
N SER A 93 -2.13 3.93 16.02
CA SER A 93 -1.93 4.46 14.67
C SER A 93 -2.84 3.75 13.68
N ILE A 94 -3.17 4.42 12.57
CA ILE A 94 -3.86 3.87 11.41
C ILE A 94 -2.98 4.08 10.17
N GLU A 95 -2.98 3.11 9.25
CA GLU A 95 -2.23 3.21 7.98
C GLU A 95 -3.15 2.88 6.80
N ARG A 96 -2.60 2.42 5.66
CA ARG A 96 -3.36 2.14 4.45
C ARG A 96 -4.61 1.31 4.77
N THR A 97 -5.72 1.73 4.19
CA THR A 97 -7.01 1.05 4.22
C THR A 97 -7.45 0.75 2.80
N CYS A 98 -8.25 -0.30 2.63
CA CYS A 98 -8.77 -0.68 1.32
C CYS A 98 -10.30 -0.74 1.35
N LEU A 99 -10.95 -0.06 0.40
CA LEU A 99 -12.41 -0.08 0.23
C LEU A 99 -12.77 -1.00 -0.93
N THR A 100 -13.64 -1.97 -0.68
CA THR A 100 -14.09 -2.92 -1.71
C THR A 100 -15.61 -3.13 -1.61
N ARG A 101 -16.31 -3.08 -2.73
CA ARG A 101 -17.68 -3.57 -2.81
C ARG A 101 -17.65 -5.07 -3.01
N GLY A 102 -18.19 -5.81 -2.04
CA GLY A 102 -18.20 -7.27 -2.06
C GLY A 102 -19.14 -7.88 -3.09
N LEU A 103 -18.96 -9.17 -3.35
CA LEU A 103 -19.83 -9.95 -4.25
C LEU A 103 -21.27 -10.04 -3.75
N ASP A 104 -21.49 -9.82 -2.47
CA ASP A 104 -22.79 -9.67 -1.82
C ASP A 104 -23.34 -8.23 -1.84
N SER A 105 -22.71 -7.35 -2.61
CA SER A 105 -23.04 -5.93 -2.77
C SER A 105 -22.82 -5.06 -1.52
N ARG A 106 -22.34 -5.61 -0.41
CA ARG A 106 -21.96 -4.83 0.77
C ARG A 106 -20.60 -4.20 0.60
N TRP A 107 -20.41 -3.03 1.17
CA TRP A 107 -19.12 -2.37 1.23
C TRP A 107 -18.30 -2.90 2.41
N ARG A 108 -17.02 -3.12 2.19
CA ARG A 108 -16.02 -3.52 3.19
C ARG A 108 -14.88 -2.55 3.19
N LEU A 109 -14.54 -2.08 4.38
CA LEU A 109 -13.36 -1.26 4.63
C LEU A 109 -12.37 -2.09 5.44
N TYR A 110 -11.28 -2.50 4.80
CA TYR A 110 -10.19 -3.23 5.44
C TYR A 110 -9.19 -2.22 6.00
N VAL A 111 -8.99 -2.22 7.30
CA VAL A 111 -8.28 -1.17 8.03
C VAL A 111 -7.01 -1.72 8.67
N SER A 112 -5.86 -1.08 8.40
CA SER A 112 -4.62 -1.34 9.13
C SER A 112 -4.55 -0.45 10.36
N HIS A 113 -4.38 -1.05 11.53
CA HIS A 113 -4.22 -0.29 12.76
C HIS A 113 -3.31 -1.00 13.78
N VAL A 114 -2.78 -0.25 14.73
CA VAL A 114 -2.03 -0.78 15.87
C VAL A 114 -2.98 -0.95 17.04
N ASP A 115 -3.13 -2.18 17.51
CA ASP A 115 -3.96 -2.48 18.66
C ASP A 115 -3.29 -2.00 19.95
N PRO A 116 -4.01 -1.28 20.83
CA PRO A 116 -3.43 -0.75 22.05
C PRO A 116 -3.12 -1.81 23.13
N SER A 117 -3.71 -3.01 23.00
CA SER A 117 -3.55 -4.06 24.01
C SER A 117 -2.23 -4.83 23.89
N ASP A 118 -1.72 -4.99 22.65
CA ASP A 118 -0.52 -5.77 22.36
C ASP A 118 0.51 -5.01 21.51
N HIS A 119 0.17 -3.81 21.04
CA HIS A 119 0.99 -2.95 20.19
C HIS A 119 1.35 -3.57 18.81
N HIS A 120 0.63 -4.61 18.37
CA HIS A 120 0.84 -5.21 17.08
C HIS A 120 -0.02 -4.54 16.00
N TRP A 121 0.55 -4.44 14.79
CA TRP A 121 -0.22 -4.12 13.61
C TRP A 121 -1.11 -5.29 13.22
N ARG A 122 -2.36 -4.98 12.90
CA ARG A 122 -3.35 -5.94 12.40
C ARG A 122 -4.23 -5.34 11.33
N ILE A 123 -4.88 -6.20 10.56
CA ILE A 123 -5.92 -5.83 9.61
C ILE A 123 -7.26 -6.21 10.22
N SER A 124 -8.18 -5.26 10.24
CA SER A 124 -9.57 -5.46 10.63
C SER A 124 -10.51 -5.05 9.52
N VAL A 125 -11.78 -5.44 9.59
CA VAL A 125 -12.81 -5.12 8.60
C VAL A 125 -14.01 -4.47 9.25
N LEU A 126 -14.57 -3.46 8.57
CA LEU A 126 -15.88 -2.88 8.81
C LEU A 126 -16.76 -3.16 7.60
N GLU A 127 -18.08 -3.27 7.82
CA GLU A 127 -19.05 -3.50 6.77
C GLU A 127 -20.17 -2.46 6.82
N ALA A 128 -20.63 -2.04 5.64
CA ALA A 128 -21.76 -1.12 5.50
C ALA A 128 -22.55 -1.40 4.22
N ASP A 129 -23.78 -0.89 4.16
CA ASP A 129 -24.57 -0.93 2.93
C ASP A 129 -24.18 0.17 1.95
N GLU A 130 -23.62 1.29 2.46
CA GLU A 130 -23.14 2.43 1.69
C GLU A 130 -21.76 2.87 2.17
N PRO A 131 -20.89 3.43 1.29
CA PRO A 131 -19.50 3.75 1.62
C PRO A 131 -19.34 4.93 2.59
N ASP A 132 -20.40 5.67 2.87
CA ASP A 132 -20.45 6.77 3.84
C ASP A 132 -21.09 6.38 5.18
N ARG A 133 -21.40 5.08 5.41
CA ARG A 133 -22.18 4.60 6.57
C ARG A 133 -21.49 3.55 7.41
N PHE A 134 -20.17 3.50 7.40
CA PHE A 134 -19.44 2.59 8.28
C PHE A 134 -19.58 3.03 9.74
N ASP A 135 -19.84 2.07 10.63
CA ASP A 135 -19.80 2.28 12.08
C ASP A 135 -18.44 1.78 12.63
N GLY A 136 -17.59 2.69 13.06
CA GLY A 136 -16.29 2.38 13.62
C GLY A 136 -16.32 1.51 14.88
N GLN A 137 -17.48 1.33 15.53
CA GLN A 137 -17.64 0.45 16.68
C GLN A 137 -17.87 -1.03 16.29
N THR A 138 -18.14 -1.32 15.01
CA THR A 138 -18.43 -2.68 14.52
C THR A 138 -17.23 -3.34 13.89
N VAL A 139 -16.01 -2.91 14.23
CA VAL A 139 -14.77 -3.45 13.70
C VAL A 139 -14.55 -4.91 14.13
N SER A 140 -14.17 -5.76 13.17
CA SER A 140 -13.82 -7.17 13.41
C SER A 140 -12.38 -7.44 12.96
N THR A 141 -11.58 -8.09 13.79
CA THR A 141 -10.20 -8.50 13.44
C THR A 141 -10.23 -9.54 12.32
N LEU A 142 -9.36 -9.36 11.33
CA LEU A 142 -9.30 -10.19 10.13
C LEU A 142 -7.99 -10.97 10.02
N LEU A 143 -6.85 -10.29 10.18
CA LEU A 143 -5.52 -10.88 10.17
C LEU A 143 -4.66 -10.26 11.27
N THR A 144 -3.94 -11.11 11.99
CA THR A 144 -3.01 -10.75 13.07
C THR A 144 -1.57 -11.14 12.72
N ALA A 145 -0.63 -10.77 13.55
CA ALA A 145 0.77 -11.20 13.47
C ALA A 145 0.90 -12.75 13.51
N GLU A 146 0.08 -13.42 14.32
CA GLU A 146 0.07 -14.87 14.43
C GLU A 146 -0.41 -15.55 13.15
N ASP A 147 -1.50 -15.05 12.54
CA ASP A 147 -2.07 -15.60 11.30
C ASP A 147 -1.08 -15.58 10.13
N VAL A 148 -0.19 -14.59 10.10
CA VAL A 148 0.82 -14.43 9.05
C VAL A 148 2.19 -15.03 9.40
N GLY A 149 2.34 -15.55 10.63
CA GLY A 149 3.63 -16.05 11.14
C GLY A 149 4.71 -14.98 11.24
N GLY A 150 4.31 -13.74 11.49
CA GLY A 150 5.19 -12.56 11.53
C GLY A 150 5.07 -11.77 12.83
N GLU A 151 5.53 -10.52 12.81
CA GLU A 151 5.49 -9.57 13.93
C GLU A 151 4.42 -8.49 13.75
N GLY A 152 3.67 -8.52 12.67
CA GLY A 152 2.57 -7.61 12.35
C GLY A 152 2.16 -7.71 10.90
N VAL A 153 0.92 -7.29 10.60
CA VAL A 153 0.36 -7.26 9.25
C VAL A 153 -0.42 -5.97 9.02
N LYS A 154 -0.25 -5.37 7.84
CA LYS A 154 -0.89 -4.09 7.49
C LYS A 154 -0.97 -3.87 5.97
N ASP A 155 -1.47 -2.71 5.57
CA ASP A 155 -1.52 -2.22 4.19
C ASP A 155 -2.24 -3.18 3.22
N PRO A 156 -3.51 -3.58 3.52
CA PRO A 156 -4.25 -4.47 2.64
C PRO A 156 -4.55 -3.81 1.29
N ASN A 157 -4.46 -4.60 0.22
CA ASN A 157 -5.04 -4.29 -1.08
C ASN A 157 -5.82 -5.51 -1.56
N VAL A 158 -7.14 -5.35 -1.77
CA VAL A 158 -8.06 -6.47 -2.02
C VAL A 158 -8.58 -6.41 -3.44
N PHE A 159 -8.39 -7.51 -4.16
CA PHE A 159 -8.86 -7.70 -5.53
C PHE A 159 -9.96 -8.77 -5.54
N ILE A 160 -10.96 -8.60 -6.40
CA ILE A 160 -11.95 -9.65 -6.67
C ILE A 160 -11.59 -10.31 -8.00
N ILE A 161 -11.34 -11.61 -7.97
CA ILE A 161 -10.97 -12.41 -9.12
C ILE A 161 -11.99 -13.54 -9.27
N GLY A 162 -12.90 -13.40 -10.23
CA GLY A 162 -14.02 -14.32 -10.38
C GLY A 162 -14.94 -14.32 -9.16
N GLN A 163 -14.95 -15.41 -8.39
CA GLN A 163 -15.76 -15.58 -7.17
C GLN A 163 -14.90 -15.55 -5.89
N ALA A 164 -13.66 -15.10 -5.97
CA ALA A 164 -12.74 -15.09 -4.83
C ALA A 164 -12.20 -13.68 -4.56
N TYR A 165 -11.90 -13.42 -3.29
CA TYR A 165 -11.15 -12.26 -2.85
C TYR A 165 -9.69 -12.66 -2.70
N TYR A 166 -8.80 -11.86 -3.27
CA TYR A 166 -7.36 -11.99 -3.17
C TYR A 166 -6.81 -10.74 -2.52
N MET A 167 -6.12 -10.88 -1.41
CA MET A 167 -5.53 -9.77 -0.67
C MET A 167 -4.01 -9.85 -0.77
N LEU A 168 -3.38 -8.74 -1.11
CA LEU A 168 -1.98 -8.48 -0.83
C LEU A 168 -1.89 -7.64 0.44
N ALA A 169 -0.98 -7.99 1.33
CA ALA A 169 -0.75 -7.27 2.57
C ALA A 169 0.75 -7.23 2.91
N SER A 170 1.18 -6.13 3.52
CA SER A 170 2.52 -6.04 4.08
C SER A 170 2.57 -6.78 5.41
N TYR A 171 3.60 -7.60 5.63
CA TYR A 171 3.86 -8.19 6.93
C TYR A 171 5.30 -7.96 7.38
N ALA A 172 5.50 -7.84 8.68
CA ALA A 172 6.83 -7.78 9.29
C ALA A 172 7.32 -9.21 9.54
N THR A 173 8.48 -9.55 8.98
CA THR A 173 9.06 -10.89 9.14
C THR A 173 9.40 -11.17 10.60
N ARG A 174 9.29 -12.44 11.01
CA ARG A 174 9.82 -12.88 12.30
C ARG A 174 11.29 -13.21 12.12
N GLU A 175 12.15 -12.35 12.64
CA GLU A 175 13.60 -12.59 12.65
C GLU A 175 14.04 -12.93 14.07
N VAL A 176 15.12 -13.68 14.19
CA VAL A 176 15.72 -13.98 15.50
C VAL A 176 16.41 -12.70 15.98
N PRO A 177 16.05 -12.17 17.13
CA PRO A 177 16.69 -10.96 17.64
C PRO A 177 18.15 -11.25 18.03
N ASP A 178 19.01 -10.26 17.80
CA ASP A 178 20.43 -10.37 18.13
C ASP A 178 20.67 -10.35 19.66
N SER A 179 19.71 -9.81 20.43
CA SER A 179 19.79 -9.72 21.89
C SER A 179 18.42 -9.77 22.56
N PRO A 180 18.34 -10.17 23.85
CA PRO A 180 17.10 -10.14 24.62
C PRO A 180 16.50 -8.74 24.77
N GLU A 181 17.33 -7.69 24.82
CA GLU A 181 16.88 -6.29 24.91
C GLU A 181 16.15 -5.90 23.62
N SER A 182 16.65 -6.31 22.46
CA SER A 182 16.00 -6.08 21.15
C SER A 182 14.60 -6.70 21.11
N GLU A 183 14.42 -7.88 21.70
CA GLU A 183 13.10 -8.52 21.78
C GLU A 183 12.14 -7.76 22.70
N ALA A 184 12.62 -7.30 23.86
CA ALA A 184 11.80 -6.55 24.82
C ALA A 184 11.29 -5.21 24.25
N ASP A 185 12.10 -4.55 23.42
CA ASP A 185 11.77 -3.24 22.85
C ASP A 185 10.98 -3.34 21.54
N LYS A 186 10.90 -4.51 20.95
CA LYS A 186 10.36 -4.75 19.61
C LYS A 186 9.00 -4.10 19.36
N HIS A 187 8.09 -4.22 20.29
CA HIS A 187 6.71 -3.71 20.17
C HIS A 187 6.39 -2.49 21.03
N SER A 188 7.33 -2.01 21.84
CA SER A 188 7.09 -0.93 22.81
C SER A 188 6.50 0.33 22.20
N GLY A 189 6.95 0.71 21.00
CA GLY A 189 6.47 1.89 20.26
C GLY A 189 5.28 1.65 19.34
N GLY A 190 4.75 0.43 19.25
CA GLY A 190 3.72 0.06 18.28
C GLY A 190 4.15 0.28 16.82
N ASP A 191 5.44 0.18 16.51
CA ASP A 191 6.01 0.52 15.20
C ASP A 191 7.12 -0.44 14.78
N ILE A 192 6.81 -1.73 14.80
CA ILE A 192 7.73 -2.83 14.51
C ILE A 192 8.47 -2.67 13.17
N TYR A 193 7.83 -2.07 12.17
CA TYR A 193 8.41 -1.81 10.85
C TYR A 193 9.54 -0.77 10.84
N ASN A 194 9.76 -0.06 11.95
CA ASN A 194 10.76 1.00 12.08
C ASN A 194 11.76 0.76 13.21
N THR A 195 11.89 -0.47 13.64
CA THR A 195 12.85 -0.87 14.67
C THR A 195 14.20 -1.34 14.10
N GLY A 196 14.23 -1.75 12.84
CA GLY A 196 15.38 -2.44 12.26
C GLY A 196 15.43 -3.94 12.56
N LEU A 197 14.54 -4.44 13.43
CA LEU A 197 14.51 -5.83 13.92
C LEU A 197 13.73 -6.78 13.00
N THR A 198 13.06 -6.24 11.99
CA THR A 198 12.26 -7.01 11.01
C THR A 198 12.51 -6.52 9.60
N ARG A 199 11.98 -7.23 8.62
CA ARG A 199 11.88 -6.76 7.23
C ARG A 199 10.41 -6.63 6.86
N SER A 200 10.09 -5.62 6.06
CA SER A 200 8.74 -5.47 5.48
C SER A 200 8.66 -6.28 4.19
N ARG A 201 7.73 -7.23 4.14
CA ARG A 201 7.51 -8.13 3.00
C ARG A 201 6.05 -8.09 2.58
N THR A 202 5.78 -8.59 1.38
CA THR A 202 4.40 -8.78 0.90
C THR A 202 4.00 -10.23 1.05
N GLY A 203 2.85 -10.46 1.63
CA GLY A 203 2.22 -11.75 1.58
C GLY A 203 0.85 -11.69 0.93
N ALA A 204 0.30 -12.84 0.62
CA ALA A 204 -1.02 -12.96 0.02
C ALA A 204 -1.96 -13.78 0.91
N ALA A 205 -3.25 -13.44 0.82
CA ALA A 205 -4.33 -14.17 1.46
C ALA A 205 -5.52 -14.31 0.51
N VAL A 206 -6.32 -15.34 0.66
CA VAL A 206 -7.49 -15.64 -0.17
C VAL A 206 -8.73 -15.81 0.68
N SER A 207 -9.89 -15.45 0.12
CA SER A 207 -11.18 -15.60 0.79
C SER A 207 -12.30 -15.89 -0.22
N GLY A 208 -13.30 -16.67 0.20
CA GLY A 208 -14.53 -16.85 -0.57
C GLY A 208 -15.63 -15.85 -0.23
N ASP A 209 -15.54 -15.19 0.93
CA ASP A 209 -16.60 -14.33 1.47
C ASP A 209 -16.16 -12.87 1.75
N GLY A 210 -14.85 -12.60 1.68
CA GLY A 210 -14.27 -11.30 2.01
C GLY A 210 -14.25 -10.97 3.51
N ARG A 211 -14.57 -11.95 4.37
CA ARG A 211 -14.62 -11.83 5.84
C ARG A 211 -13.63 -12.75 6.54
N THR A 212 -13.34 -13.90 5.93
CA THR A 212 -12.41 -14.87 6.47
C THR A 212 -11.33 -15.13 5.44
N PHE A 213 -10.11 -14.71 5.72
CA PHE A 213 -8.98 -14.87 4.81
C PHE A 213 -8.04 -15.97 5.29
N GLN A 214 -7.62 -16.80 4.35
CA GLN A 214 -6.57 -17.78 4.55
C GLN A 214 -5.26 -17.19 4.04
N TRP A 215 -4.27 -17.03 4.92
CA TRP A 215 -2.92 -16.64 4.54
C TRP A 215 -2.25 -17.75 3.73
N ILE A 216 -1.68 -17.41 2.57
CA ILE A 216 -1.03 -18.35 1.67
C ILE A 216 0.50 -18.20 1.64
N GLY A 217 1.04 -17.13 2.21
CA GLY A 217 2.48 -16.94 2.41
C GLY A 217 3.07 -15.73 1.71
N ASP A 218 4.40 -15.65 1.73
CA ASP A 218 5.20 -14.59 1.12
C ASP A 218 5.11 -14.63 -0.41
N VAL A 219 4.88 -13.46 -1.00
CA VAL A 219 4.86 -13.24 -2.45
C VAL A 219 5.70 -12.00 -2.83
N SER A 220 6.63 -11.61 -1.97
CA SER A 220 7.50 -10.46 -2.21
C SER A 220 8.24 -10.56 -3.54
N PRO A 221 8.51 -9.43 -4.23
CA PRO A 221 9.29 -9.45 -5.46
C PRO A 221 10.65 -10.14 -5.27
N ILE A 222 10.95 -11.08 -6.17
CA ILE A 222 12.23 -11.78 -6.17
C ILE A 222 13.28 -10.83 -6.73
N ALA A 223 14.39 -10.64 -6.01
CA ALA A 223 15.49 -9.85 -6.50
C ALA A 223 16.06 -10.48 -7.80
N SER A 224 16.24 -9.65 -8.83
CA SER A 224 16.65 -10.10 -10.16
C SER A 224 18.14 -10.51 -10.25
N THR A 225 18.94 -10.29 -9.21
CA THR A 225 20.36 -10.62 -9.16
C THR A 225 20.69 -11.44 -7.92
N LYS A 226 21.41 -12.56 -8.11
CA LYS A 226 22.12 -13.22 -7.02
C LYS A 226 23.21 -12.29 -6.52
N GLN A 227 23.12 -11.79 -5.30
CA GLN A 227 24.20 -11.03 -4.68
C GLN A 227 25.46 -11.89 -4.56
N SER A 228 26.61 -11.32 -4.93
CA SER A 228 27.90 -11.77 -4.41
C SER A 228 28.03 -11.27 -2.96
N LEU A 229 28.77 -11.98 -2.12
CA LEU A 229 28.98 -11.62 -0.71
C LEU A 229 29.62 -10.21 -0.52
N ASP A 230 30.17 -9.61 -1.58
CA ASP A 230 30.78 -8.29 -1.59
C ASP A 230 29.97 -7.21 -2.30
N ALA A 231 28.68 -7.49 -2.62
CA ALA A 231 27.83 -6.53 -3.32
C ALA A 231 27.27 -5.47 -2.36
N ALA A 232 27.09 -4.24 -2.86
CA ALA A 232 26.37 -3.19 -2.14
C ALA A 232 24.98 -3.66 -1.71
N PRO A 233 24.41 -3.11 -0.60
CA PRO A 233 23.06 -3.45 -0.16
C PRO A 233 22.06 -3.28 -1.30
N VAL A 234 21.15 -4.26 -1.44
CA VAL A 234 20.06 -4.15 -2.43
C VAL A 234 19.15 -3.03 -1.99
N TRP A 235 18.80 -2.13 -2.90
CA TRP A 235 18.03 -0.93 -2.61
C TRP A 235 16.65 -1.20 -1.96
N ASP A 236 16.12 -2.41 -2.09
CA ASP A 236 14.84 -2.86 -1.58
C ASP A 236 14.96 -3.99 -0.52
N ASP A 237 16.13 -4.15 0.10
CA ASP A 237 16.36 -5.27 1.03
C ASP A 237 15.54 -5.15 2.32
N TYR A 238 15.31 -3.95 2.80
CA TYR A 238 14.52 -3.72 4.02
C TYR A 238 13.03 -3.80 3.78
N CYS A 239 12.53 -3.20 2.69
CA CYS A 239 11.12 -3.18 2.33
C CYS A 239 10.90 -3.67 0.91
N ARG A 240 9.92 -4.57 0.73
CA ARG A 240 9.34 -5.02 -0.56
C ARG A 240 7.83 -5.15 -0.38
N ARG A 241 7.12 -4.03 -0.51
CA ARG A 241 5.68 -3.95 -0.25
C ARG A 241 4.94 -3.65 -1.55
N ILE A 242 4.26 -4.66 -2.12
CA ILE A 242 3.43 -4.47 -3.32
C ILE A 242 2.21 -3.63 -2.95
N GLY A 243 2.06 -2.50 -3.63
CA GLY A 243 0.97 -1.56 -3.44
C GLY A 243 -0.15 -1.70 -4.46
N ALA A 244 0.17 -2.09 -5.70
CA ALA A 244 -0.81 -2.16 -6.78
C ALA A 244 -0.47 -3.21 -7.83
N LEU A 245 -1.50 -3.65 -8.54
CA LEU A 245 -1.41 -4.48 -9.75
C LEU A 245 -2.19 -3.82 -10.87
N THR A 246 -1.62 -3.79 -12.07
CA THR A 246 -2.36 -3.42 -13.28
C THR A 246 -2.22 -4.51 -14.35
N PRO A 247 -3.32 -4.95 -14.98
CA PRO A 247 -3.24 -5.97 -16.00
C PRO A 247 -2.52 -5.45 -17.25
N LEU A 248 -1.72 -6.31 -17.88
CA LEU A 248 -1.05 -6.06 -19.13
C LEU A 248 -1.83 -6.69 -20.29
N GLU A 249 -1.84 -6.05 -21.46
CA GLU A 249 -2.51 -6.57 -22.65
C GLU A 249 -1.95 -7.91 -23.11
N SER A 250 -0.65 -8.12 -22.93
CA SER A 250 0.04 -9.38 -23.24
C SER A 250 -0.28 -10.55 -22.28
N GLY A 251 -1.10 -10.29 -21.26
CA GLY A 251 -1.35 -11.21 -20.15
C GLY A 251 -0.36 -10.99 -18.99
N GLY A 252 -0.79 -11.39 -17.79
CA GLY A 252 -0.06 -11.10 -16.54
C GLY A 252 -0.35 -9.70 -16.01
N TYR A 253 0.44 -9.28 -15.01
CA TYR A 253 0.25 -8.02 -14.29
C TYR A 253 1.59 -7.32 -14.07
N LEU A 254 1.58 -6.00 -14.19
CA LEU A 254 2.62 -5.13 -13.67
C LEU A 254 2.27 -4.81 -12.22
N ALA A 255 3.23 -5.05 -11.33
CA ALA A 255 3.14 -4.71 -9.91
C ALA A 255 3.99 -3.47 -9.61
N PHE A 256 3.45 -2.57 -8.80
CA PHE A 256 4.16 -1.45 -8.19
C PHE A 256 4.43 -1.79 -6.74
N TYR A 257 5.69 -1.72 -6.32
CA TYR A 257 6.05 -2.02 -4.93
C TYR A 257 6.94 -0.94 -4.33
N ASP A 258 6.78 -0.73 -3.04
CA ASP A 258 7.63 0.17 -2.26
C ASP A 258 8.87 -0.57 -1.81
N GLY A 259 10.04 0.06 -1.97
CA GLY A 259 11.34 -0.47 -1.59
C GLY A 259 12.15 0.52 -0.77
N SER A 260 12.95 -0.01 0.16
CA SER A 260 14.00 0.70 0.89
C SER A 260 15.14 -0.25 1.25
N ALA A 261 16.37 0.26 1.31
CA ALA A 261 17.54 -0.56 1.60
C ALA A 261 17.74 -0.83 3.10
N SER A 262 17.26 0.07 3.96
CA SER A 262 17.48 0.00 5.40
C SER A 262 16.36 0.67 6.19
N VAL A 263 16.38 0.50 7.51
CA VAL A 263 15.46 1.20 8.42
C VAL A 263 15.58 2.72 8.34
N ALA A 264 16.76 3.24 8.00
CA ALA A 264 16.97 4.68 7.88
C ALA A 264 16.22 5.30 6.69
N GLU A 265 15.90 4.48 5.67
CA GLU A 265 15.12 4.87 4.50
C GLU A 265 13.64 4.48 4.62
N ASN A 266 13.28 3.76 5.68
CA ASN A 266 11.88 3.41 5.92
C ASN A 266 11.09 4.68 6.27
N TYR A 267 9.86 4.80 5.79
CA TYR A 267 9.06 6.01 5.66
C TYR A 267 9.35 6.87 4.41
N GLU A 268 10.51 6.70 3.78
CA GLU A 268 10.91 7.41 2.55
C GLU A 268 11.15 6.40 1.43
N GLU A 269 10.32 5.35 1.39
CA GLU A 269 10.38 4.29 0.39
C GLU A 269 10.17 4.88 -1.01
N LYS A 270 10.71 4.18 -2.01
CA LYS A 270 10.61 4.53 -3.42
C LYS A 270 9.94 3.40 -4.20
N THR A 271 9.37 3.69 -5.35
CA THR A 271 8.62 2.70 -6.12
C THR A 271 9.50 1.90 -7.06
N GLY A 272 9.47 0.58 -6.90
CA GLY A 272 9.97 -0.42 -7.85
C GLY A 272 8.84 -1.05 -8.65
N LEU A 273 9.23 -1.76 -9.72
CA LEU A 273 8.34 -2.48 -10.62
C LEU A 273 8.64 -3.97 -10.59
N ALA A 274 7.60 -4.79 -10.73
CA ALA A 274 7.73 -6.22 -10.89
C ALA A 274 6.68 -6.77 -11.87
N LEU A 275 6.96 -7.92 -12.48
CA LEU A 275 6.02 -8.66 -13.32
C LEU A 275 5.56 -9.92 -12.60
N THR A 276 4.29 -10.26 -12.77
CA THR A 276 3.74 -11.55 -12.37
C THR A 276 2.80 -12.08 -13.43
N PHE A 277 2.78 -13.41 -13.59
CA PHE A 277 1.88 -14.11 -14.52
C PHE A 277 0.91 -15.03 -13.77
N ASP A 278 1.12 -15.22 -12.47
CA ASP A 278 0.36 -16.14 -11.62
C ASP A 278 -0.12 -15.51 -10.31
N MET A 279 0.19 -14.22 -10.09
CA MET A 279 -0.07 -13.47 -8.85
C MET A 279 0.57 -14.10 -7.59
N LYS A 280 1.53 -14.99 -7.79
CA LYS A 280 2.25 -15.70 -6.73
C LYS A 280 3.75 -15.46 -6.79
N THR A 281 4.29 -15.39 -8.01
CA THR A 281 5.71 -15.14 -8.26
C THR A 281 5.86 -13.78 -8.92
N TYR A 282 6.59 -12.88 -8.29
CA TYR A 282 6.82 -11.52 -8.78
C TYR A 282 8.30 -11.33 -9.13
N TYR A 283 8.57 -11.02 -10.39
CA TYR A 283 9.92 -10.82 -10.92
C TYR A 283 10.25 -9.33 -10.94
N SER A 284 11.19 -8.87 -10.10
CA SER A 284 11.59 -7.47 -10.06
C SER A 284 12.13 -7.00 -11.41
N LEU A 285 11.65 -5.85 -11.86
CA LEU A 285 12.15 -5.09 -13.00
C LEU A 285 13.05 -3.91 -12.57
N SER A 286 13.32 -3.78 -11.28
CA SER A 286 14.06 -2.67 -10.66
C SER A 286 15.34 -3.14 -9.95
N PRO A 287 16.22 -3.92 -10.64
CA PRO A 287 17.36 -4.56 -9.97
C PRO A 287 18.45 -3.58 -9.53
N GLY A 288 18.53 -2.42 -10.15
CA GLY A 288 19.58 -1.42 -9.92
C GLY A 288 19.13 -0.22 -9.08
N GLY A 289 17.87 -0.18 -8.64
CA GLY A 289 17.30 0.94 -7.90
C GLY A 289 15.83 1.14 -8.21
N ALA A 290 15.21 2.09 -7.53
CA ALA A 290 13.81 2.44 -7.75
C ALA A 290 13.55 2.91 -9.19
N SER A 291 12.41 2.51 -9.74
CA SER A 291 12.00 2.87 -11.11
C SER A 291 11.27 4.22 -11.17
N ILE A 292 10.56 4.59 -10.08
CA ILE A 292 9.80 5.84 -10.00
C ILE A 292 10.10 6.49 -8.64
N THR A 293 10.45 7.79 -8.69
CA THR A 293 10.81 8.58 -7.51
C THR A 293 10.20 9.98 -7.59
N SER A 294 10.09 10.66 -6.44
CA SER A 294 9.81 12.09 -6.42
C SER A 294 10.98 12.88 -6.99
N PRO A 295 10.75 13.96 -7.74
CA PRO A 295 11.79 14.94 -8.07
C PRO A 295 12.22 15.77 -6.86
N ASP A 296 11.46 15.74 -5.76
CA ASP A 296 11.59 16.62 -4.61
C ASP A 296 11.92 15.83 -3.31
N GLY A 297 12.37 16.57 -2.30
CA GLY A 297 12.58 16.08 -0.94
C GLY A 297 13.54 14.90 -0.87
N SER A 298 13.12 13.83 -0.23
CA SER A 298 13.86 12.56 -0.10
C SER A 298 13.89 11.72 -1.38
N GLY A 299 13.14 12.09 -2.39
CA GLY A 299 12.86 11.27 -3.56
C GLY A 299 11.79 10.21 -3.34
N SER A 300 11.11 10.21 -2.17
CA SER A 300 10.08 9.25 -1.85
C SER A 300 8.86 9.40 -2.77
N LEU A 301 8.46 8.30 -3.38
CA LEU A 301 7.19 8.09 -4.04
C LEU A 301 6.76 6.67 -3.72
N ARG A 302 5.62 6.53 -3.06
CA ARG A 302 5.20 5.27 -2.48
C ARG A 302 3.69 5.08 -2.46
N TYR A 303 3.25 3.91 -2.02
CA TYR A 303 1.84 3.57 -1.95
C TYR A 303 1.10 3.82 -3.28
N VAL A 304 1.77 3.51 -4.40
CA VAL A 304 1.09 3.60 -5.69
C VAL A 304 -0.13 2.69 -5.67
N ASP A 305 -1.27 3.22 -6.09
CA ASP A 305 -2.46 2.44 -6.42
C ASP A 305 -2.91 2.74 -7.85
N VAL A 306 -3.44 1.73 -8.55
CA VAL A 306 -3.78 1.84 -9.96
C VAL A 306 -5.20 1.39 -10.18
N LEU A 307 -5.99 2.26 -10.79
CA LEU A 307 -7.38 1.97 -11.17
C LEU A 307 -7.56 2.11 -12.68
N ALA A 308 -8.04 1.05 -13.34
CA ALA A 308 -8.36 1.07 -14.76
C ALA A 308 -9.85 1.34 -14.95
N VAL A 309 -10.20 2.43 -15.63
CA VAL A 309 -11.59 2.79 -15.95
C VAL A 309 -11.67 3.18 -17.44
N GLY A 310 -12.42 2.43 -18.21
CA GLY A 310 -12.48 2.63 -19.67
C GLY A 310 -11.10 2.45 -20.31
N HIS A 311 -10.65 3.47 -21.01
CA HIS A 311 -9.33 3.52 -21.68
C HIS A 311 -8.28 4.26 -20.86
N GLU A 312 -8.55 4.57 -19.61
CA GLU A 312 -7.64 5.33 -18.76
C GLU A 312 -7.14 4.50 -17.58
N LEU A 313 -5.90 4.78 -17.17
CA LEU A 313 -5.28 4.32 -15.94
C LEU A 313 -5.09 5.52 -15.01
N PHE A 314 -5.69 5.44 -13.84
CA PHE A 314 -5.56 6.45 -12.78
C PHE A 314 -4.53 5.92 -11.78
N TYR A 315 -3.40 6.62 -11.67
CA TYR A 315 -2.34 6.33 -10.71
C TYR A 315 -2.47 7.28 -9.53
N TYR A 316 -2.82 6.75 -8.37
CA TYR A 316 -2.87 7.49 -7.11
C TYR A 316 -1.60 7.16 -6.32
N TYR A 317 -0.92 8.15 -5.80
CA TYR A 317 0.35 7.94 -5.11
C TYR A 317 0.65 9.00 -4.06
N GLU A 318 1.38 8.61 -3.03
CA GLU A 318 1.96 9.51 -2.03
C GLU A 318 3.36 9.93 -2.50
N ILE A 319 3.64 11.23 -2.52
CA ILE A 319 4.89 11.78 -3.04
C ILE A 319 5.48 12.83 -2.10
N ALA A 320 6.81 12.79 -1.92
CA ALA A 320 7.56 13.78 -1.13
C ALA A 320 7.54 15.14 -1.79
N CYS A 321 7.33 16.18 -0.97
CA CYS A 321 7.39 17.59 -1.31
C CYS A 321 8.76 18.20 -0.93
N PRO A 322 9.10 19.40 -1.44
CA PRO A 322 10.37 20.07 -1.14
C PRO A 322 10.63 20.34 0.34
N ASP A 323 9.59 20.50 1.16
CA ASP A 323 9.67 20.74 2.60
C ASP A 323 9.79 19.45 3.45
N GLY A 324 9.75 18.27 2.80
CA GLY A 324 9.76 16.96 3.45
C GLY A 324 8.40 16.46 3.93
N SER A 325 7.32 17.20 3.66
CA SER A 325 5.96 16.65 3.78
C SER A 325 5.64 15.75 2.59
N HIS A 326 4.54 14.98 2.67
CA HIS A 326 4.05 14.20 1.53
C HIS A 326 2.60 14.57 1.21
N GLU A 327 2.30 14.63 -0.08
CA GLU A 327 0.95 14.87 -0.58
C GLU A 327 0.45 13.70 -1.44
N LEU A 328 -0.86 13.62 -1.59
CA LEU A 328 -1.53 12.64 -2.43
C LEU A 328 -1.81 13.25 -3.80
N ARG A 329 -1.31 12.61 -4.86
CA ARG A 329 -1.52 13.00 -6.25
C ARG A 329 -2.21 11.92 -7.07
N VAL A 330 -2.74 12.34 -8.23
CA VAL A 330 -3.18 11.46 -9.31
C VAL A 330 -2.50 11.84 -10.62
N SER A 331 -2.08 10.83 -11.37
CA SER A 331 -1.72 10.94 -12.78
C SER A 331 -2.65 10.06 -13.61
N VAL A 332 -3.12 10.56 -14.75
CA VAL A 332 -4.00 9.81 -15.66
C VAL A 332 -3.26 9.53 -16.96
N VAL A 333 -3.28 8.28 -17.39
CA VAL A 333 -2.58 7.80 -18.60
C VAL A 333 -3.57 7.04 -19.47
N GLU A 334 -3.60 7.33 -20.76
CA GLU A 334 -4.38 6.54 -21.73
C GLU A 334 -3.74 5.16 -21.94
N ARG A 335 -4.57 4.14 -22.00
CA ARG A 335 -4.17 2.78 -22.43
C ARG A 335 -4.14 2.77 -23.93
N HIS A 336 -2.98 2.51 -24.50
CA HIS A 336 -2.78 2.36 -25.95
C HIS A 336 -2.70 0.91 -26.34
#